data_3d7a4289bbca8ab0be69f988430db894
#
_entry.id   3d7a4289bbca8ab0be69f988430db894
#
_cell.length_a   1.000
_cell.length_b   1.000
_cell.length_c   1.000
_cell.angle_alpha   90.00
_cell.angle_beta   90.00
_cell.angle_gamma   90.00
#
_symmetry.space_group_name_H-M   'P 1'
#
loop_
_entity.id
_entity.type
_entity.pdbx_description
1 polymer ?
#
loop_
_entity_poly.entity_id
_entity_poly.type
_entity_poly.pdbx_seq_one_letter_code
_entity_poly.pdbx_strand_id
1 'polypeptide(L)'
;MTRLPPITPADLSRTSGSGALLPTAPGTPQEVSGGWPGRRLLGLMLALALAAGLILAAVLLAGPRDPYSRATLALKGDEVSGGKLFRLNCAGCHGLAAQGLVGPNLHGVDHRKNDRQLIQQVISGRTPPMPRFQPDPQDMADLLAFLHRLP
;
A
#
# COMPACT_ATOMS: atom_id res chain seq x y z
N MET A 1 -4.31 33.38 85.67
CA MET A 1 -4.72 34.79 85.69
C MET A 1 -3.57 35.63 85.18
N THR A 2 -3.49 35.80 83.85
CA THR A 2 -2.38 36.53 83.24
C THR A 2 -2.94 37.89 82.77
N ARG A 3 -2.45 38.95 83.42
CA ARG A 3 -2.89 40.34 83.11
C ARG A 3 -2.22 40.82 81.85
N LEU A 4 -3.02 41.31 80.90
CA LEU A 4 -2.55 42.06 79.75
C LEU A 4 -2.04 43.46 80.21
N PRO A 5 -0.95 43.96 79.61
CA PRO A 5 -0.42 45.31 79.92
C PRO A 5 -1.32 46.36 79.23
N PRO A 6 -1.37 47.57 79.78
CA PRO A 6 -2.21 48.67 79.27
C PRO A 6 -1.58 49.28 78.01
N ILE A 7 -2.44 49.56 77.00
CA ILE A 7 -2.10 50.21 75.74
C ILE A 7 -1.88 51.71 76.04
N THR A 8 -0.69 52.27 75.74
CA THR A 8 -0.38 53.70 75.86
C THR A 8 -0.80 54.50 74.65
N PRO A 9 -1.18 55.76 74.79
CA PRO A 9 -1.71 56.61 73.70
C PRO A 9 -0.69 56.92 72.59
N ALA A 10 0.55 56.50 72.71
CA ALA A 10 1.59 56.77 71.67
C ALA A 10 1.56 55.79 70.48
N ASP A 11 0.73 54.73 70.57
CA ASP A 11 0.64 53.68 69.51
C ASP A 11 -0.38 53.98 68.37
N LEU A 12 -1.17 55.06 68.51
CA LEU A 12 -2.20 55.44 67.60
C LEU A 12 -1.79 56.45 66.48
N SER A 13 -0.54 56.91 66.47
CA SER A 13 -0.08 57.96 65.55
C SER A 13 0.80 57.43 64.42
N ARG A 14 0.82 56.10 64.21
CA ARG A 14 1.69 55.50 63.17
C ARG A 14 0.96 54.83 62.01
N THR A 15 -0.29 55.13 61.77
CA THR A 15 -1.05 54.60 60.66
C THR A 15 -1.47 55.69 59.67
N SER A 16 -0.55 56.60 59.33
CA SER A 16 -0.76 57.51 58.19
C SER A 16 0.46 57.41 57.27
N GLY A 17 0.63 56.25 56.70
CA GLY A 17 1.55 55.97 55.61
C GLY A 17 0.80 56.05 54.30
N SER A 18 1.01 57.17 53.61
CA SER A 18 0.56 57.45 52.28
C SER A 18 0.97 56.34 51.32
N GLY A 19 0.04 55.41 51.01
CA GLY A 19 0.22 54.43 49.95
C GLY A 19 0.14 55.10 48.57
N ALA A 20 1.30 55.36 48.03
CA ALA A 20 1.41 55.75 46.62
C ALA A 20 0.82 54.62 45.73
N LEU A 21 -0.26 54.91 45.06
CA LEU A 21 -0.81 54.08 44.00
C LEU A 21 0.20 54.05 42.84
N LEU A 22 0.99 53.00 42.76
CA LEU A 22 1.75 52.67 41.56
C LEU A 22 0.73 52.32 40.43
N PRO A 23 0.81 52.96 39.25
CA PRO A 23 -0.02 52.59 38.15
C PRO A 23 0.34 51.12 37.73
N THR A 24 -0.66 50.27 37.79
CA THR A 24 -0.61 48.90 37.28
C THR A 24 -0.32 49.01 35.77
N ALA A 25 0.84 48.58 35.34
CA ALA A 25 1.17 48.47 33.95
C ALA A 25 0.11 47.59 33.25
N PRO A 26 -0.35 48.00 32.03
CA PRO A 26 -1.28 47.13 31.29
C PRO A 26 -0.58 45.83 31.00
N GLY A 27 -1.18 44.75 31.52
CA GLY A 27 -0.74 43.39 31.26
C GLY A 27 -0.69 43.15 29.74
N THR A 28 0.47 42.77 29.25
CA THR A 28 0.64 42.31 27.89
C THR A 28 -0.41 41.23 27.58
N PRO A 29 -1.16 41.30 26.50
CA PRO A 29 -2.02 40.20 26.13
C PRO A 29 -1.20 38.94 25.95
N GLN A 30 -1.37 37.97 26.83
CA GLN A 30 -0.85 36.63 26.57
C GLN A 30 -1.54 36.13 25.30
N GLU A 31 -0.80 36.10 24.20
CA GLU A 31 -1.20 35.34 23.03
C GLU A 31 -1.37 33.88 23.45
N VAL A 32 -2.61 33.53 23.70
CA VAL A 32 -3.01 32.14 23.80
C VAL A 32 -2.87 31.57 22.39
N SER A 33 -1.67 31.06 22.07
CA SER A 33 -1.42 30.26 20.88
C SER A 33 -2.14 28.93 21.01
N GLY A 34 -3.46 29.01 21.15
CA GLY A 34 -4.38 27.88 21.09
C GLY A 34 -4.46 27.41 19.63
N GLY A 35 -3.43 26.70 19.19
CA GLY A 35 -3.52 25.95 17.96
C GLY A 35 -4.73 24.99 18.08
N TRP A 36 -5.79 25.29 17.38
CA TRP A 36 -7.04 24.53 17.36
C TRP A 36 -6.70 23.04 17.21
N PRO A 37 -7.10 22.18 18.17
CA PRO A 37 -6.83 20.75 18.09
C PRO A 37 -7.33 20.13 16.77
N GLY A 38 -8.36 20.73 16.17
CA GLY A 38 -8.87 20.33 14.86
C GLY A 38 -7.87 20.38 13.71
N ARG A 39 -6.94 21.35 13.70
CA ARG A 39 -5.92 21.41 12.63
C ARG A 39 -4.90 20.28 12.71
N ARG A 40 -4.54 19.86 13.93
CA ARG A 40 -3.63 18.72 14.16
C ARG A 40 -4.33 17.40 13.84
N LEU A 41 -5.60 17.26 14.22
CA LEU A 41 -6.43 16.10 13.88
C LEU A 41 -6.65 16.00 12.38
N LEU A 42 -6.95 17.11 11.70
CA LEU A 42 -7.10 17.14 10.24
C LEU A 42 -5.80 16.74 9.54
N GLY A 43 -4.65 17.27 10.00
CA GLY A 43 -3.33 16.89 9.47
C GLY A 43 -3.03 15.41 9.65
N LEU A 44 -3.34 14.84 10.82
CA LEU A 44 -3.17 13.42 11.09
C LEU A 44 -4.06 12.55 10.20
N MET A 45 -5.34 12.92 10.06
CA MET A 45 -6.29 12.21 9.19
C MET A 45 -5.83 12.22 7.72
N LEU A 46 -5.35 13.38 7.24
CA LEU A 46 -4.81 13.49 5.88
C LEU A 46 -3.56 12.63 5.69
N ALA A 47 -2.64 12.64 6.66
CA ALA A 47 -1.43 11.80 6.63
C ALA A 47 -1.77 10.30 6.62
N LEU A 48 -2.73 9.87 7.44
CA LEU A 48 -3.21 8.49 7.46
C LEU A 48 -3.89 8.09 6.14
N ALA A 49 -4.71 8.98 5.57
CA ALA A 49 -5.34 8.74 4.27
C ALA A 49 -4.32 8.60 3.13
N LEU A 50 -3.29 9.47 3.13
CA LEU A 50 -2.19 9.37 2.16
C LEU A 50 -1.38 8.07 2.35
N ALA A 51 -1.05 7.71 3.59
CA ALA A 51 -0.34 6.47 3.87
C ALA A 51 -1.15 5.24 3.44
N ALA A 52 -2.44 5.20 3.75
CA ALA A 52 -3.35 4.13 3.32
C ALA A 52 -3.45 4.06 1.79
N GLY A 53 -3.55 5.20 1.11
CA GLY A 53 -3.55 5.29 -0.35
C GLY A 53 -2.25 4.78 -0.97
N LEU A 54 -1.10 5.13 -0.41
CA LEU A 54 0.20 4.63 -0.87
C LEU A 54 0.35 3.12 -0.66
N ILE A 55 -0.08 2.60 0.49
CA ILE A 55 -0.06 1.16 0.77
C ILE A 55 -0.98 0.43 -0.20
N LEU A 56 -2.21 0.92 -0.40
CA LEU A 56 -3.14 0.33 -1.35
C LEU A 56 -2.57 0.35 -2.77
N ALA A 57 -2.02 1.47 -3.22
CA ALA A 57 -1.35 1.58 -4.52
C ALA A 57 -0.18 0.58 -4.63
N ALA A 58 0.66 0.47 -3.60
CA ALA A 58 1.77 -0.49 -3.57
C ALA A 58 1.26 -1.94 -3.66
N VAL A 59 0.18 -2.29 -2.96
CA VAL A 59 -0.43 -3.63 -3.02
C VAL A 59 -1.01 -3.91 -4.41
N LEU A 60 -1.73 -2.94 -4.99
CA LEU A 60 -2.35 -3.09 -6.31
C LEU A 60 -1.30 -3.17 -7.43
N LEU A 61 -0.23 -2.36 -7.35
CA LEU A 61 0.85 -2.35 -8.35
C LEU A 61 1.79 -3.55 -8.20
N ALA A 62 1.98 -4.06 -6.97
CA ALA A 62 2.83 -5.21 -6.73
C ALA A 62 2.28 -6.51 -7.35
N GLY A 63 0.95 -6.57 -7.60
CA GLY A 63 0.26 -7.76 -8.08
C GLY A 63 0.43 -8.98 -7.15
N PRO A 64 -0.29 -10.06 -7.36
CA PRO A 64 -0.05 -11.31 -6.63
C PRO A 64 1.38 -11.79 -6.90
N ARG A 65 2.19 -11.79 -5.84
CA ARG A 65 3.57 -12.33 -5.88
C ARG A 65 3.53 -13.85 -5.74
N ASP A 66 2.89 -14.50 -6.69
CA ASP A 66 2.84 -15.95 -6.75
C ASP A 66 4.26 -16.53 -6.89
N PRO A 67 4.71 -17.38 -5.93
CA PRO A 67 6.04 -17.96 -5.96
C PRO A 67 6.33 -18.74 -7.23
N TYR A 68 5.33 -19.42 -7.76
CA TYR A 68 5.46 -20.20 -8.98
C TYR A 68 5.77 -19.32 -10.20
N SER A 69 4.99 -18.24 -10.41
CA SER A 69 5.26 -17.28 -11.49
C SER A 69 6.64 -16.63 -11.36
N ARG A 70 7.08 -16.34 -10.13
CA ARG A 70 8.43 -15.81 -9.91
C ARG A 70 9.51 -16.80 -10.29
N ALA A 71 9.37 -18.06 -9.88
CA ALA A 71 10.30 -19.14 -10.22
C ALA A 71 10.38 -19.32 -11.75
N THR A 72 9.24 -19.41 -12.42
CA THR A 72 9.15 -19.52 -13.88
C THR A 72 9.85 -18.36 -14.61
N LEU A 73 9.54 -17.12 -14.23
CA LEU A 73 10.07 -15.93 -14.91
C LEU A 73 11.56 -15.67 -14.63
N ALA A 74 12.15 -16.36 -13.67
CA ALA A 74 13.59 -16.33 -13.42
C ALA A 74 14.38 -17.29 -14.33
N LEU A 75 13.69 -18.16 -15.06
CA LEU A 75 14.27 -19.18 -15.92
C LEU A 75 14.30 -18.74 -17.39
N LYS A 76 15.26 -19.24 -18.14
CA LYS A 76 15.32 -19.07 -19.60
C LYS A 76 14.56 -20.25 -20.22
N GLY A 77 13.50 -19.95 -21.00
CA GLY A 77 12.75 -20.97 -21.71
C GLY A 77 13.38 -21.39 -23.03
N ASP A 78 13.11 -22.64 -23.42
CA ASP A 78 13.47 -23.21 -24.73
C ASP A 78 12.22 -23.42 -25.59
N GLU A 79 12.18 -22.74 -26.76
CA GLU A 79 11.00 -22.77 -27.64
C GLU A 79 10.71 -24.16 -28.22
N VAL A 80 11.74 -25.00 -28.44
CA VAL A 80 11.56 -26.33 -29.00
C VAL A 80 10.92 -27.26 -27.97
N SER A 81 11.38 -27.21 -26.75
CA SER A 81 10.81 -27.97 -25.62
C SER A 81 9.38 -27.49 -25.32
N GLY A 82 9.16 -26.18 -25.30
CA GLY A 82 7.82 -25.60 -25.15
C GLY A 82 6.85 -26.03 -26.25
N GLY A 83 7.33 -26.08 -27.51
CA GLY A 83 6.55 -26.58 -28.62
C GLY A 83 6.18 -28.06 -28.50
N LYS A 84 7.05 -28.89 -27.93
CA LYS A 84 6.72 -30.30 -27.61
C LYS A 84 5.65 -30.38 -26.52
N LEU A 85 5.84 -29.61 -25.45
CA LEU A 85 4.88 -29.55 -24.35
C LEU A 85 3.49 -29.09 -24.84
N PHE A 86 3.46 -28.04 -25.69
CA PHE A 86 2.23 -27.53 -26.30
C PHE A 86 1.51 -28.60 -27.12
N ARG A 87 2.21 -29.31 -27.97
CA ARG A 87 1.62 -30.38 -28.79
C ARG A 87 1.00 -31.49 -27.96
N LEU A 88 1.61 -31.83 -26.84
CA LEU A 88 1.13 -32.90 -25.95
C LEU A 88 -0.08 -32.48 -25.13
N ASN A 89 -0.15 -31.23 -24.68
CA ASN A 89 -1.12 -30.82 -23.65
C ASN A 89 -2.14 -29.79 -24.14
N CYS A 90 -1.81 -29.00 -25.16
CA CYS A 90 -2.58 -27.81 -25.54
C CYS A 90 -3.20 -27.92 -26.94
N ALA A 91 -2.52 -28.59 -27.87
CA ALA A 91 -2.89 -28.66 -29.28
C ALA A 91 -4.25 -29.31 -29.52
N GLY A 92 -4.70 -30.22 -28.64
CA GLY A 92 -6.05 -30.82 -28.76
C GLY A 92 -7.18 -29.79 -28.76
N CYS A 93 -6.97 -28.68 -27.99
CA CYS A 93 -7.95 -27.60 -27.92
C CYS A 93 -7.56 -26.39 -28.77
N HIS A 94 -6.27 -26.05 -28.86
CA HIS A 94 -5.80 -24.85 -29.53
C HIS A 94 -5.32 -25.05 -30.97
N GLY A 95 -5.33 -26.31 -31.48
CA GLY A 95 -4.81 -26.67 -32.79
C GLY A 95 -3.29 -26.87 -32.80
N LEU A 96 -2.79 -27.71 -33.71
CA LEU A 96 -1.35 -28.03 -33.82
C LEU A 96 -0.49 -26.82 -34.17
N ALA A 97 -1.05 -25.87 -34.93
CA ALA A 97 -0.40 -24.58 -35.24
C ALA A 97 -0.89 -23.46 -34.31
N ALA A 98 -1.54 -23.79 -33.19
CA ALA A 98 -2.11 -22.82 -32.25
C ALA A 98 -3.17 -21.87 -32.85
N GLN A 99 -3.75 -22.25 -33.98
CA GLN A 99 -4.74 -21.48 -34.75
C GLN A 99 -6.13 -21.42 -34.10
N GLY A 100 -6.36 -22.20 -33.03
CA GLY A 100 -7.65 -22.35 -32.36
C GLY A 100 -8.45 -23.54 -32.94
N LEU A 101 -9.22 -24.19 -32.06
CA LEU A 101 -10.25 -25.20 -32.35
C LEU A 101 -11.40 -25.03 -31.35
N VAL A 102 -11.36 -25.77 -30.23
CA VAL A 102 -12.24 -25.60 -29.08
C VAL A 102 -11.80 -24.38 -28.26
N GLY A 103 -10.50 -24.22 -28.09
CA GLY A 103 -9.88 -23.05 -27.49
C GLY A 103 -9.61 -21.95 -28.52
N PRO A 104 -9.36 -20.73 -28.08
CA PRO A 104 -9.10 -19.59 -28.97
C PRO A 104 -7.78 -19.75 -29.72
N ASN A 105 -7.64 -18.98 -30.81
CA ASN A 105 -6.40 -18.77 -31.53
C ASN A 105 -5.37 -18.07 -30.58
N LEU A 106 -4.15 -18.63 -30.53
CA LEU A 106 -3.07 -18.14 -29.69
C LEU A 106 -2.02 -17.31 -30.44
N HIS A 107 -2.19 -17.11 -31.76
CA HIS A 107 -1.28 -16.23 -32.51
C HIS A 107 -1.30 -14.81 -31.92
N GLY A 108 -0.13 -14.22 -31.69
CA GLY A 108 0.03 -12.92 -31.04
C GLY A 108 -0.54 -12.84 -29.62
N VAL A 109 -0.57 -13.95 -28.89
CA VAL A 109 -1.11 -13.98 -27.52
C VAL A 109 -0.25 -13.17 -26.56
N ASP A 110 1.04 -13.06 -26.81
CA ASP A 110 2.03 -12.25 -26.07
C ASP A 110 1.74 -10.74 -26.16
N HIS A 111 1.13 -10.28 -27.25
CA HIS A 111 0.67 -8.90 -27.38
C HIS A 111 -0.63 -8.61 -26.61
N ARG A 112 -1.40 -9.64 -26.29
CA ARG A 112 -2.69 -9.52 -25.59
C ARG A 112 -2.59 -9.79 -24.10
N LYS A 113 -1.59 -10.58 -23.69
CA LYS A 113 -1.39 -11.00 -22.29
C LYS A 113 0.11 -11.00 -21.98
N ASN A 114 0.47 -10.44 -20.85
CA ASN A 114 1.84 -10.58 -20.35
C ASN A 114 2.08 -12.00 -19.78
N ASP A 115 3.33 -12.36 -19.58
CA ASP A 115 3.73 -13.70 -19.12
C ASP A 115 3.04 -14.14 -17.84
N ARG A 116 2.88 -13.24 -16.86
CA ARG A 116 2.15 -13.57 -15.62
C ARG A 116 0.69 -13.91 -15.88
N GLN A 117 0.06 -13.21 -16.81
CA GLN A 117 -1.33 -13.49 -17.19
C GLN A 117 -1.43 -14.81 -17.96
N LEU A 118 -0.44 -15.15 -18.80
CA LEU A 118 -0.35 -16.44 -19.47
C LEU A 118 -0.17 -17.57 -18.47
N ILE A 119 0.79 -17.45 -17.55
CA ILE A 119 1.00 -18.42 -16.48
C ILE A 119 -0.29 -18.61 -15.68
N GLN A 120 -0.92 -17.53 -15.22
CA GLN A 120 -2.16 -17.60 -14.44
C GLN A 120 -3.31 -18.23 -15.22
N GLN A 121 -3.41 -17.97 -16.52
CA GLN A 121 -4.42 -18.61 -17.38
C GLN A 121 -4.22 -20.13 -17.41
N VAL A 122 -2.98 -20.56 -17.61
CA VAL A 122 -2.63 -21.99 -17.74
C VAL A 122 -2.82 -22.72 -16.40
N ILE A 123 -2.27 -22.20 -15.31
CA ILE A 123 -2.35 -22.90 -14.00
C ILE A 123 -3.74 -22.88 -13.38
N SER A 124 -4.56 -21.88 -13.70
CA SER A 124 -5.90 -21.74 -13.12
C SER A 124 -7.02 -22.36 -13.97
N GLY A 125 -6.84 -22.48 -15.28
CA GLY A 125 -7.90 -22.90 -16.20
C GLY A 125 -9.15 -22.02 -16.07
N ARG A 126 -8.98 -20.70 -15.89
CA ARG A 126 -10.08 -19.77 -15.57
C ARG A 126 -11.22 -19.76 -16.56
N THR A 127 -10.94 -20.12 -17.81
CA THR A 127 -11.93 -20.05 -18.88
C THR A 127 -12.31 -21.48 -19.28
N PRO A 128 -13.42 -22.03 -18.74
CA PRO A 128 -13.89 -23.34 -19.18
C PRO A 128 -14.13 -23.36 -20.69
N PRO A 129 -13.87 -24.47 -21.37
CA PRO A 129 -13.48 -25.79 -20.86
C PRO A 129 -11.96 -26.00 -20.67
N MET A 130 -11.13 -24.96 -20.65
CA MET A 130 -9.69 -25.10 -20.46
C MET A 130 -9.37 -25.74 -19.10
N PRO A 131 -8.68 -26.88 -19.06
CA PRO A 131 -8.30 -27.52 -17.81
C PRO A 131 -7.19 -26.74 -17.12
N ARG A 132 -7.06 -26.94 -15.82
CA ARG A 132 -5.90 -26.47 -15.05
C ARG A 132 -4.68 -27.31 -15.42
N PHE A 133 -3.57 -26.64 -15.70
CA PHE A 133 -2.31 -27.29 -16.01
C PHE A 133 -1.17 -26.54 -15.34
N GLN A 134 -0.45 -27.22 -14.45
CA GLN A 134 0.67 -26.62 -13.71
C GLN A 134 1.89 -27.54 -13.83
N PRO A 135 2.67 -27.41 -14.91
CA PRO A 135 3.94 -28.13 -15.07
C PRO A 135 4.97 -27.58 -14.06
N ASP A 136 6.18 -28.13 -14.07
CA ASP A 136 7.25 -27.48 -13.32
C ASP A 136 7.61 -26.10 -13.89
N PRO A 137 8.33 -25.24 -13.13
CA PRO A 137 8.65 -23.88 -13.59
C PRO A 137 9.47 -23.82 -14.87
N GLN A 138 10.34 -24.81 -15.16
CA GLN A 138 11.12 -24.82 -16.40
C GLN A 138 10.24 -25.13 -17.61
N ASP A 139 9.39 -26.13 -17.52
CA ASP A 139 8.44 -26.47 -18.57
C ASP A 139 7.49 -25.32 -18.87
N MET A 140 7.07 -24.57 -17.87
CA MET A 140 6.25 -23.35 -18.07
C MET A 140 7.05 -22.23 -18.74
N ALA A 141 8.33 -22.05 -18.40
CA ALA A 141 9.20 -21.09 -19.07
C ALA A 141 9.41 -21.47 -20.55
N ASP A 142 9.58 -22.74 -20.85
CA ASP A 142 9.70 -23.28 -22.19
C ASP A 142 8.40 -23.03 -23.00
N LEU A 143 7.25 -23.30 -22.37
CA LEU A 143 5.94 -23.01 -22.97
C LEU A 143 5.77 -21.52 -23.30
N LEU A 144 6.16 -20.62 -22.42
CA LEU A 144 6.14 -19.18 -22.71
C LEU A 144 7.04 -18.82 -23.88
N ALA A 145 8.27 -19.37 -23.92
CA ALA A 145 9.18 -19.14 -25.03
C ALA A 145 8.58 -19.58 -26.39
N PHE A 146 7.87 -20.71 -26.43
CA PHE A 146 7.14 -21.15 -27.60
C PHE A 146 5.98 -20.21 -27.96
N LEU A 147 5.17 -19.80 -26.98
CA LEU A 147 4.01 -18.92 -27.23
C LEU A 147 4.43 -17.55 -27.79
N HIS A 148 5.60 -17.03 -27.38
CA HIS A 148 6.16 -15.78 -27.91
C HIS A 148 6.67 -15.88 -29.36
N ARG A 149 6.81 -17.09 -29.89
CA ARG A 149 7.25 -17.32 -31.29
C ARG A 149 6.08 -17.56 -32.24
N LEU A 150 4.88 -17.65 -31.71
CA LEU A 150 3.68 -17.75 -32.56
C LEU A 150 3.48 -16.45 -33.35
N PRO A 151 3.08 -16.51 -34.64
CA PRO A 151 2.90 -15.33 -35.47
C PRO A 151 1.81 -14.39 -34.96
#